data_782f4334b1ad5f9b9a63bc70e8ee2aa4
#
_entry.id   782f4334b1ad5f9b9a63bc70e8ee2aa4
#
_cell.length_a   1.000
_cell.length_b   1.000
_cell.length_c   1.000
_cell.angle_alpha   90.00
_cell.angle_beta   90.00
_cell.angle_gamma   90.00
#
_symmetry.space_group_name_H-M   'P 1'
#
loop_
_entity.id
_entity.type
_entity.pdbx_description
1 polymer ?
#
loop_
_entity_poly.entity_id
_entity_poly.type
_entity_poly.pdbx_seq_one_letter_code
_entity_poly.pdbx_strand_id
1 'polypeptide(L)'
;MDKLQFLVLINIIATITANGRPLKRLHQVSMNYYPNHVCNQPTWYDNLVGPTMLCAGHAEGGRGTCQGDSGGPMACLGRDAEHWTLEGVISWARGSCASARHPTVFTRICSYVDWIHEVMIGNDQDYDYYEYDYNYYPSY
;
A
#
# COMPACT_ATOMS: atom_id res chain seq x y z
N MET A 1 21.35 -3.32 -4.99
CA MET A 1 20.08 -2.63 -4.70
C MET A 1 18.96 -3.58 -5.11
N ASP A 2 18.51 -4.39 -4.17
CA ASP A 2 17.48 -5.38 -4.43
C ASP A 2 16.14 -4.67 -4.58
N LYS A 3 15.52 -4.85 -5.74
CA LYS A 3 14.17 -4.35 -5.99
C LYS A 3 13.21 -5.19 -5.14
N LEU A 4 12.80 -4.68 -3.97
CA LEU A 4 11.65 -5.24 -3.28
C LEU A 4 10.44 -5.15 -4.24
N GLN A 5 9.97 -6.30 -4.68
CA GLN A 5 8.73 -6.34 -5.47
C GLN A 5 7.54 -6.29 -4.52
N PHE A 6 6.85 -5.17 -4.53
CA PHE A 6 5.57 -5.02 -3.85
C PHE A 6 4.47 -5.56 -4.76
N LEU A 7 3.72 -6.53 -4.27
CA LEU A 7 2.54 -7.04 -4.94
C LEU A 7 1.29 -6.41 -4.32
N VAL A 8 0.59 -5.60 -5.10
CA VAL A 8 -0.72 -5.10 -4.68
C VAL A 8 -1.78 -6.09 -5.09
N LEU A 9 -2.36 -6.75 -4.10
CA LEU A 9 -3.55 -7.56 -4.30
C LEU A 9 -4.76 -6.62 -4.33
N ILE A 10 -5.30 -6.38 -5.49
CA ILE A 10 -6.53 -5.62 -5.64
C ILE A 10 -7.69 -6.55 -5.28
N ASN A 11 -8.28 -6.32 -4.12
CA ASN A 11 -9.44 -7.08 -3.66
C ASN A 11 -10.68 -6.69 -4.47
N ILE A 12 -11.36 -7.70 -4.99
CA ILE A 12 -12.56 -7.48 -5.79
C ILE A 12 -13.79 -7.43 -4.91
N ILE A 13 -14.37 -6.27 -4.79
CA ILE A 13 -15.83 -6.19 -4.76
C ILE A 13 -16.35 -5.23 -5.85
N ALA A 14 -15.57 -4.63 -6.69
CA ALA A 14 -16.03 -3.94 -7.89
C ALA A 14 -14.90 -3.30 -8.68
N THR A 15 -14.07 -4.04 -9.34
CA THR A 15 -13.40 -3.48 -10.52
C THR A 15 -14.46 -3.41 -11.61
N ILE A 16 -14.95 -2.22 -11.84
CA ILE A 16 -15.89 -1.94 -12.92
C ILE A 16 -15.03 -1.75 -14.18
N THR A 17 -15.27 -2.55 -15.21
CA THR A 17 -14.72 -2.27 -16.54
C THR A 17 -15.20 -0.90 -17.02
N ALA A 18 -14.54 -0.30 -18.02
CA ALA A 18 -14.98 0.95 -18.66
C ALA A 18 -16.47 0.92 -19.09
N ASN A 19 -17.08 -0.26 -19.16
CA ASN A 19 -18.49 -0.48 -19.51
C ASN A 19 -19.39 -0.76 -18.29
N GLY A 20 -18.93 -0.49 -17.06
CA GLY A 20 -19.75 -0.63 -15.84
C GLY A 20 -20.03 -2.06 -15.39
N ARG A 21 -19.35 -3.07 -15.91
CA ARG A 21 -19.53 -4.48 -15.52
C ARG A 21 -18.49 -4.91 -14.50
N PRO A 22 -18.88 -5.59 -13.39
CA PRO A 22 -17.91 -6.11 -12.43
C PRO A 22 -17.04 -7.18 -13.09
N LEU A 23 -15.73 -7.15 -12.81
CA LEU A 23 -14.80 -8.18 -13.26
C LEU A 23 -15.05 -9.47 -12.46
N LYS A 24 -15.01 -10.61 -13.15
CA LYS A 24 -15.22 -11.92 -12.53
C LYS A 24 -13.94 -12.53 -11.92
N ARG A 25 -12.81 -11.87 -12.07
CA ARG A 25 -11.50 -12.35 -11.60
C ARG A 25 -10.77 -11.27 -10.85
N LEU A 26 -10.12 -11.67 -9.78
CA LEU A 26 -9.19 -10.82 -9.04
C LEU A 26 -8.01 -10.45 -9.94
N HIS A 27 -7.70 -9.16 -9.97
CA HIS A 27 -6.52 -8.64 -10.65
C HIS A 27 -5.50 -8.24 -9.60
N GLN A 28 -4.24 -8.36 -9.95
CA GLN A 28 -3.13 -7.89 -9.16
C GLN A 28 -2.16 -7.14 -10.04
N VAL A 29 -1.42 -6.21 -9.45
CA VAL A 29 -0.36 -5.46 -10.13
C VAL A 29 0.86 -5.36 -9.22
N SER A 30 2.02 -5.67 -9.77
CA SER A 30 3.30 -5.43 -9.11
C SER A 30 3.63 -3.94 -9.21
N MET A 31 4.05 -3.32 -8.11
CA MET A 31 4.34 -1.89 -8.02
C MET A 31 5.76 -1.63 -7.52
N ASN A 32 6.33 -0.50 -7.94
CA ASN A 32 7.58 0.00 -7.38
C ASN A 32 7.25 0.91 -6.19
N TYR A 33 7.91 0.71 -5.08
CA TYR A 33 7.88 1.64 -3.94
C TYR A 33 8.71 2.89 -4.26
N TYR A 34 8.21 4.05 -3.87
CA TYR A 34 8.93 5.32 -3.92
C TYR A 34 9.00 5.94 -2.53
N PRO A 35 10.21 6.28 -2.03
CA PRO A 35 10.35 7.03 -0.80
C PRO A 35 9.56 8.34 -0.84
N ASN A 36 9.07 8.79 0.31
CA ASN A 36 8.21 9.99 0.37
C ASN A 36 8.88 11.25 -0.24
N HIS A 37 10.21 11.39 -0.12
CA HIS A 37 10.92 12.51 -0.74
C HIS A 37 10.88 12.49 -2.28
N VAL A 38 10.75 11.31 -2.90
CA VAL A 38 10.55 11.18 -4.35
C VAL A 38 9.12 11.55 -4.71
N CYS A 39 8.14 10.99 -3.99
CA CYS A 39 6.73 11.29 -4.22
C CYS A 39 6.38 12.74 -3.96
N ASN A 40 7.09 13.40 -3.06
CA ASN A 40 6.88 14.82 -2.72
C ASN A 40 7.59 15.80 -3.64
N GLN A 41 8.19 15.34 -4.74
CA GLN A 41 8.74 16.25 -5.75
C GLN A 41 7.63 17.14 -6.35
N PRO A 42 7.95 18.39 -6.75
CA PRO A 42 6.97 19.34 -7.28
C PRO A 42 6.17 18.82 -8.50
N THR A 43 6.79 17.97 -9.32
CA THR A 43 6.14 17.38 -10.51
C THR A 43 5.33 16.13 -10.20
N TRP A 44 5.30 15.67 -8.94
CA TRP A 44 4.54 14.52 -8.45
C TRP A 44 3.44 15.01 -7.52
N TYR A 45 3.61 14.87 -6.21
CA TYR A 45 2.60 15.21 -5.21
C TYR A 45 2.85 16.53 -4.46
N ASP A 46 4.00 17.18 -4.69
CA ASP A 46 4.30 18.49 -4.12
C ASP A 46 4.03 18.57 -2.62
N ASN A 47 4.74 17.74 -1.85
CA ASN A 47 4.66 17.65 -0.38
C ASN A 47 3.29 17.21 0.20
N LEU A 48 2.42 16.59 -0.59
CA LEU A 48 1.12 16.09 -0.09
C LEU A 48 1.19 14.72 0.59
N VAL A 49 2.28 13.96 0.40
CA VAL A 49 2.45 12.62 0.99
C VAL A 49 3.08 12.76 2.37
N GLY A 50 2.27 12.59 3.40
CA GLY A 50 2.70 12.69 4.81
C GLY A 50 3.46 11.44 5.30
N PRO A 51 4.00 11.50 6.55
CA PRO A 51 4.80 10.41 7.12
C PRO A 51 4.01 9.12 7.35
N THR A 52 2.71 9.21 7.63
CA THR A 52 1.81 8.06 7.80
C THR A 52 1.29 7.49 6.48
N MET A 53 1.84 7.95 5.37
CA MET A 53 1.51 7.52 4.03
C MET A 53 2.75 6.94 3.34
N LEU A 54 2.52 6.12 2.34
CA LEU A 54 3.54 5.66 1.41
C LEU A 54 2.98 5.70 -0.01
N CYS A 55 3.84 5.74 -1.01
CA CYS A 55 3.39 5.67 -2.38
C CYS A 55 4.11 4.58 -3.19
N ALA A 56 3.32 3.90 -4.02
CA ALA A 56 3.82 2.87 -4.91
C ALA A 56 3.05 2.85 -6.23
N GLY A 57 3.72 2.46 -7.29
CA GLY A 57 3.15 2.44 -8.63
C GLY A 57 4.20 2.36 -9.73
N HIS A 58 3.84 2.89 -10.89
CA HIS A 58 4.72 3.02 -12.05
C HIS A 58 4.89 4.49 -12.40
N ALA A 59 6.14 4.98 -12.41
CA ALA A 59 6.44 6.38 -12.69
C ALA A 59 5.96 6.83 -14.08
N GLU A 60 6.01 5.91 -15.02
CA GLU A 60 5.53 6.07 -16.39
C GLU A 60 4.00 6.03 -16.53
N GLY A 61 3.30 5.58 -15.47
CA GLY A 61 1.86 5.34 -15.49
C GLY A 61 1.45 4.07 -16.22
N GLY A 62 0.17 3.97 -16.61
CA GLY A 62 -0.39 2.88 -17.40
C GLY A 62 -0.82 1.65 -16.60
N ARG A 63 -0.30 1.44 -15.39
CA ARG A 63 -0.69 0.35 -14.48
C ARG A 63 -0.76 0.87 -13.06
N GLY A 64 -1.81 0.51 -12.33
CA GLY A 64 -2.03 0.97 -10.97
C GLY A 64 -3.43 0.67 -10.47
N THR A 65 -3.78 1.26 -9.34
CA THR A 65 -5.12 1.17 -8.77
C THR A 65 -6.09 2.16 -9.41
N CYS A 66 -7.38 1.91 -9.24
CA CYS A 66 -8.44 2.74 -9.79
C CYS A 66 -9.64 2.84 -8.84
N GLN A 67 -10.72 3.47 -9.30
CA GLN A 67 -11.98 3.55 -8.58
C GLN A 67 -12.50 2.15 -8.24
N GLY A 68 -12.86 1.94 -6.97
CA GLY A 68 -13.29 0.63 -6.46
C GLY A 68 -12.19 -0.19 -5.78
N ASP A 69 -10.91 0.20 -5.93
CA ASP A 69 -9.79 -0.47 -5.25
C ASP A 69 -9.50 0.10 -3.86
N SER A 70 -10.12 1.22 -3.47
CA SER A 70 -9.94 1.86 -2.16
C SER A 70 -10.19 0.88 -1.01
N GLY A 71 -9.32 0.90 0.01
CA GLY A 71 -9.35 -0.06 1.11
C GLY A 71 -8.70 -1.40 0.80
N GLY A 72 -8.32 -1.66 -0.44
CA GLY A 72 -7.59 -2.85 -0.83
C GLY A 72 -6.15 -2.87 -0.31
N PRO A 73 -5.56 -4.07 -0.15
CA PRO A 73 -4.25 -4.24 0.45
C PRO A 73 -3.11 -4.00 -0.54
N MET A 74 -2.01 -3.46 -0.02
CA MET A 74 -0.68 -3.58 -0.60
C MET A 74 0.12 -4.55 0.25
N ALA A 75 0.46 -5.70 -0.30
CA ALA A 75 1.25 -6.71 0.37
C ALA A 75 2.66 -6.79 -0.21
N CYS A 76 3.62 -7.07 0.65
CA CYS A 76 5.02 -7.27 0.31
C CYS A 76 5.44 -8.69 0.65
N LEU A 77 6.17 -9.34 -0.25
CA LEU A 77 6.77 -10.62 0.04
C LEU A 77 8.04 -10.40 0.87
N GLY A 78 8.11 -11.04 2.03
CA GLY A 78 9.25 -10.99 2.92
C GLY A 78 10.55 -11.49 2.25
N ARG A 79 11.69 -11.21 2.89
CA ARG A 79 13.00 -11.67 2.37
C ARG A 79 13.16 -13.19 2.35
N ASP A 80 12.40 -13.88 3.19
CA ASP A 80 12.29 -15.36 3.21
C ASP A 80 11.55 -15.93 1.99
N ALA A 81 10.89 -15.07 1.21
CA ALA A 81 10.05 -15.43 0.07
C ALA A 81 8.86 -16.37 0.43
N GLU A 82 8.51 -16.48 1.71
CA GLU A 82 7.45 -17.37 2.21
C GLU A 82 6.26 -16.58 2.78
N HIS A 83 6.52 -15.43 3.41
CA HIS A 83 5.48 -14.68 4.11
C HIS A 83 5.14 -13.37 3.40
N TRP A 84 3.85 -13.09 3.32
CA TRP A 84 3.33 -11.82 2.82
C TRP A 84 2.95 -10.91 3.98
N THR A 85 3.45 -9.68 3.96
CA THR A 85 3.15 -8.65 4.96
C THR A 85 2.27 -7.57 4.35
N LEU A 86 1.23 -7.16 5.07
CA LEU A 86 0.42 -6.00 4.71
C LEU A 86 1.19 -4.72 5.04
N GLU A 87 1.60 -4.00 4.02
CA GLU A 87 2.38 -2.76 4.16
C GLU A 87 1.53 -1.50 3.99
N GLY A 88 0.44 -1.60 3.24
CA GLY A 88 -0.39 -0.46 2.95
C GLY A 88 -1.84 -0.78 2.63
N VAL A 89 -2.70 0.23 2.80
CA VAL A 89 -4.11 0.20 2.39
C VAL A 89 -4.32 1.30 1.36
N ILE A 90 -4.91 0.96 0.21
CA ILE A 90 -5.17 1.90 -0.89
C ILE A 90 -6.04 3.06 -0.38
N SER A 91 -5.55 4.29 -0.53
CA SER A 91 -6.21 5.49 -0.03
C SER A 91 -6.60 6.45 -1.15
N TRP A 92 -5.64 7.00 -1.89
CA TRP A 92 -5.91 7.97 -2.93
C TRP A 92 -4.83 8.03 -4.01
N ALA A 93 -5.16 8.69 -5.11
CA ALA A 93 -4.20 9.09 -6.15
C ALA A 93 -4.65 10.42 -6.77
N ARG A 94 -3.74 11.14 -7.42
CA ARG A 94 -4.05 12.38 -8.14
C ARG A 94 -4.30 12.10 -9.62
N GLY A 95 -5.27 12.80 -10.20
CA GLY A 95 -5.58 12.69 -11.63
C GLY A 95 -6.41 11.47 -11.99
N SER A 96 -6.21 10.95 -13.18
CA SER A 96 -6.83 9.70 -13.63
C SER A 96 -6.09 8.49 -13.09
N CYS A 97 -6.74 7.32 -13.14
CA CYS A 97 -6.11 6.07 -12.71
C CYS A 97 -4.78 5.84 -13.44
N ALA A 98 -3.78 5.40 -12.68
CA ALA A 98 -2.44 5.09 -13.20
C ALA A 98 -1.80 6.24 -14.02
N SER A 99 -1.99 7.48 -13.60
CA SER A 99 -1.34 8.65 -14.21
C SER A 99 0.16 8.62 -13.98
N ALA A 100 0.92 9.03 -15.00
CA ALA A 100 2.37 9.17 -14.88
C ALA A 100 2.73 10.15 -13.74
N ARG A 101 3.77 9.84 -12.97
CA ARG A 101 4.24 10.59 -11.79
C ARG A 101 3.22 10.76 -10.66
N HIS A 102 2.10 10.06 -10.73
CA HIS A 102 1.09 10.04 -9.67
C HIS A 102 0.78 8.59 -9.26
N PRO A 103 1.77 7.87 -8.67
CA PRO A 103 1.55 6.54 -8.14
C PRO A 103 0.50 6.57 -7.02
N THR A 104 -0.12 5.44 -6.75
CA THR A 104 -1.11 5.32 -5.67
C THR A 104 -0.49 5.67 -4.33
N VAL A 105 -1.23 6.41 -3.51
CA VAL A 105 -0.90 6.69 -2.11
C VAL A 105 -1.71 5.77 -1.21
N PHE A 106 -1.01 5.15 -0.27
CA PHE A 106 -1.52 4.18 0.68
C PHE A 106 -1.41 4.72 2.10
N THR A 107 -2.29 4.30 2.98
CA THR A 107 -2.07 4.40 4.42
C THR A 107 -0.94 3.44 4.79
N ARG A 108 0.09 3.92 5.46
CA ARG A 108 1.25 3.13 5.91
C ARG A 108 0.87 2.33 7.15
N ILE A 109 0.81 0.99 7.03
CA ILE A 109 0.34 0.12 8.14
C ILE A 109 1.24 0.21 9.36
N CYS A 110 2.56 0.23 9.19
CA CYS A 110 3.47 0.29 10.34
C CYS A 110 3.28 1.53 11.23
N SER A 111 2.66 2.59 10.73
CA SER A 111 2.30 3.78 11.54
C SER A 111 1.09 3.57 12.45
N TYR A 112 0.38 2.45 12.31
CA TYR A 112 -0.88 2.18 13.01
C TYR A 112 -0.89 0.83 13.74
N VAL A 113 0.24 0.14 13.80
CA VAL A 113 0.34 -1.21 14.40
C VAL A 113 -0.09 -1.19 15.87
N ASP A 114 0.39 -0.23 16.65
CA ASP A 114 0.04 -0.10 18.07
C ASP A 114 -1.47 0.10 18.25
N TRP A 115 -2.05 1.03 17.48
CA TRP A 115 -3.50 1.26 17.51
C TRP A 115 -4.29 0.02 17.06
N ILE A 116 -3.83 -0.71 16.04
CA ILE A 116 -4.48 -1.96 15.60
C ILE A 116 -4.48 -2.97 16.73
N HIS A 117 -3.34 -3.14 17.40
CA HIS A 117 -3.23 -4.04 18.55
C HIS A 117 -4.16 -3.62 19.69
N GLU A 118 -4.17 -2.35 20.08
CA GLU A 118 -5.06 -1.83 21.12
C GLU A 118 -6.54 -2.14 20.82
N VAL A 119 -6.95 -1.96 19.56
CA VAL A 119 -8.34 -2.23 19.14
C VAL A 119 -8.65 -3.74 19.10
N MET A 120 -7.69 -4.57 18.66
CA MET A 120 -7.91 -6.02 18.53
C MET A 120 -7.90 -6.75 19.87
N ILE A 121 -7.03 -6.36 20.78
CA ILE A 121 -6.85 -7.04 22.06
C ILE A 121 -7.86 -6.52 23.10
N GLY A 122 -8.40 -5.32 22.90
CA GLY A 122 -9.21 -4.64 23.88
C GLY A 122 -8.39 -4.27 25.11
N ASN A 123 -9.06 -3.98 26.25
CA ASN A 123 -8.39 -3.76 27.53
C ASN A 123 -8.11 -5.06 28.30
N ASP A 124 -8.04 -6.21 27.64
CA ASP A 124 -7.70 -7.48 28.28
C ASP A 124 -6.21 -7.47 28.66
N GLN A 125 -5.96 -7.32 29.96
CA GLN A 125 -4.62 -7.22 30.58
C GLN A 125 -3.84 -8.52 30.60
N ASP A 126 -4.28 -9.58 29.91
CA ASP A 126 -3.75 -10.95 30.01
C ASP A 126 -3.05 -11.47 28.74
N TYR A 127 -2.68 -10.62 27.80
CA TYR A 127 -1.86 -11.10 26.68
C TYR A 127 -0.38 -10.82 26.90
N ASP A 128 0.41 -11.89 26.95
CA ASP A 128 1.86 -11.84 26.85
C ASP A 128 2.23 -11.05 25.57
N TYR A 129 2.84 -9.89 25.77
CA TYR A 129 3.34 -9.03 24.71
C TYR A 129 4.37 -9.80 23.91
N TYR A 130 4.00 -10.29 22.72
CA TYR A 130 4.97 -10.74 21.76
C TYR A 130 5.77 -9.51 21.33
N GLU A 131 7.02 -9.45 21.79
CA GLU A 131 7.98 -8.42 21.41
C GLU A 131 8.16 -8.46 19.87
N TYR A 132 7.41 -7.60 19.17
CA TYR A 132 7.62 -7.39 17.74
C TYR A 132 9.01 -6.79 17.56
N ASP A 133 9.89 -7.53 16.88
CA ASP A 133 11.22 -7.05 16.52
C ASP A 133 11.10 -5.92 15.49
N TYR A 134 11.04 -4.68 15.97
CA TYR A 134 11.07 -3.47 15.14
C TYR A 134 12.32 -3.37 14.24
N ASN A 135 13.36 -4.17 14.49
CA ASN A 135 14.54 -4.23 13.64
C ASN A 135 14.30 -5.00 12.33
N TYR A 136 13.15 -5.67 12.21
CA TYR A 136 12.77 -6.36 10.98
C TYR A 136 12.35 -5.38 9.86
N TYR A 137 11.95 -4.15 10.22
CA TYR A 137 11.61 -3.12 9.23
C TYR A 137 12.88 -2.36 8.82
N PRO A 138 13.38 -2.54 7.59
CA PRO A 138 14.48 -1.71 7.11
C PRO A 138 14.01 -0.26 7.07
N SER A 139 14.78 0.64 7.71
CA SER A 139 14.62 2.08 7.56
C SER A 139 14.82 2.41 6.06
N TYR A 140 13.75 2.84 5.43
CA TYR A 140 13.73 3.32 4.03
C TYR A 140 14.11 4.78 3.95
#